data_1ebe9ab07aca1aab1912abd2605e91d9
#
_entry.id   1ebe9ab07aca1aab1912abd2605e91d9
#
_cell.length_a   1.000
_cell.length_b   1.000
_cell.length_c   1.000
_cell.angle_alpha   90.00
_cell.angle_beta   90.00
_cell.angle_gamma   90.00
#
_symmetry.space_group_name_H-M   'P 1'
#
loop_
_entity.id
_entity.type
_entity.pdbx_description
1 polymer ?
#
loop_
_entity_poly.entity_id
_entity_poly.type
_entity_poly.pdbx_seq_one_letter_code
_entity_poly.pdbx_strand_id
1 'polypeptide(L)'
;MNKKLIRITTVPISLKYLIKGQMRFMSKNGFDVTMISAGGEEIKEVIKNEDCKHLIFPLTRKITPIQDLKAVLKLFRYLKKEKPYIVHTHTPKAGIVGMLASYLAGVPIRLHTVAGLPLMEVRGVKRFVLNFVEKLTYKCSTRVYPNSYGLKKIILKNRFTSENKLKVIGNGSSNGIDTSYFDPELFSIKDNEDLKTNLGIKKTDFVFIFVGRIVSDKGINELVEAFDKISLVKENIKLLLVGPFEDELD
;
A
#
# COMPACT_ATOMS: atom_id res chain seq x y z
N MET A 1 -29.53 -6.80 8.72
CA MET A 1 -28.56 -7.85 8.31
C MET A 1 -27.16 -7.22 8.27
N ASN A 2 -26.24 -7.68 9.15
CA ASN A 2 -24.84 -7.26 9.08
C ASN A 2 -24.22 -7.74 7.77
N LYS A 3 -23.82 -6.82 6.90
CA LYS A 3 -23.19 -7.15 5.62
C LYS A 3 -21.72 -7.49 5.87
N LYS A 4 -21.30 -8.74 5.60
CA LYS A 4 -19.91 -9.15 5.73
C LYS A 4 -19.04 -8.45 4.70
N LEU A 5 -17.96 -7.81 5.18
CA LEU A 5 -16.93 -7.16 4.38
C LEU A 5 -15.58 -7.83 4.67
N ILE A 6 -14.90 -8.31 3.63
CA ILE A 6 -13.55 -8.86 3.75
C ILE A 6 -12.57 -7.91 3.10
N ARG A 7 -11.53 -7.49 3.85
CA ARG A 7 -10.42 -6.66 3.39
C ARG A 7 -9.17 -7.50 3.26
N ILE A 8 -8.52 -7.45 2.11
CA ILE A 8 -7.36 -8.32 1.82
C ILE A 8 -6.16 -7.47 1.42
N THR A 9 -5.05 -7.67 2.12
CA THR A 9 -3.72 -7.17 1.74
C THR A 9 -2.73 -8.33 1.67
N THR A 10 -1.57 -8.15 1.05
CA THR A 10 -0.56 -9.20 0.97
C THR A 10 0.10 -9.45 2.33
N VAL A 11 0.44 -8.38 3.04
CA VAL A 11 1.16 -8.40 4.32
C VAL A 11 0.49 -7.50 5.34
N PRO A 12 0.65 -7.77 6.66
CA PRO A 12 -0.05 -7.02 7.71
C PRO A 12 0.39 -5.56 7.83
N ILE A 13 1.62 -5.24 7.47
CA ILE A 13 2.11 -3.84 7.44
C ILE A 13 1.26 -2.95 6.52
N SER A 14 0.67 -3.52 5.46
CA SER A 14 -0.25 -2.79 4.57
C SER A 14 -1.61 -2.50 5.24
N LEU A 15 -2.07 -3.37 6.14
CA LEU A 15 -3.24 -3.09 6.99
C LEU A 15 -2.94 -1.96 7.98
N LYS A 16 -1.74 -2.00 8.58
CA LYS A 16 -1.30 -1.04 9.60
C LYS A 16 -1.17 0.39 9.07
N TYR A 17 -0.61 0.56 7.87
CA TYR A 17 -0.28 1.90 7.34
C TYR A 17 -1.13 2.31 6.14
N LEU A 18 -1.33 1.42 5.16
CA LEU A 18 -2.00 1.79 3.90
C LEU A 18 -3.50 2.04 4.07
N ILE A 19 -4.14 1.31 4.99
CA ILE A 19 -5.60 1.38 5.18
C ILE A 19 -5.98 1.49 6.66
N LYS A 20 -5.10 2.09 7.47
CA LYS A 20 -5.30 2.35 8.90
C LYS A 20 -6.64 3.04 9.17
N GLY A 21 -7.38 2.54 10.15
CA GLY A 21 -8.66 3.10 10.61
C GLY A 21 -9.87 2.76 9.72
N GLN A 22 -9.65 2.28 8.48
CA GLN A 22 -10.75 2.02 7.56
C GLN A 22 -11.61 0.82 7.98
N MET A 23 -11.02 -0.24 8.55
CA MET A 23 -11.79 -1.40 8.99
C MET A 23 -12.65 -1.07 10.20
N ARG A 24 -12.07 -0.36 11.18
CA ARG A 24 -12.82 0.16 12.34
C ARG A 24 -13.97 1.09 11.91
N PHE A 25 -13.72 1.98 10.95
CA PHE A 25 -14.74 2.85 10.40
C PHE A 25 -15.90 2.04 9.78
N MET A 26 -15.59 1.05 8.95
CA MET A 26 -16.61 0.20 8.33
C MET A 26 -17.38 -0.63 9.36
N SER A 27 -16.68 -1.17 10.37
CA SER A 27 -17.32 -1.90 11.48
C SER A 27 -18.31 -1.02 12.24
N LYS A 28 -17.92 0.21 12.59
CA LYS A 28 -18.79 1.18 13.25
C LYS A 28 -20.00 1.60 12.38
N ASN A 29 -19.90 1.44 11.07
CA ASN A 29 -21.00 1.70 10.12
C ASN A 29 -21.79 0.44 9.74
N GLY A 30 -21.76 -0.59 10.59
CA GLY A 30 -22.66 -1.74 10.50
C GLY A 30 -22.18 -2.88 9.58
N PHE A 31 -20.89 -2.93 9.23
CA PHE A 31 -20.32 -4.07 8.54
C PHE A 31 -19.66 -5.06 9.51
N ASP A 32 -19.83 -6.38 9.26
CA ASP A 32 -19.02 -7.42 9.90
C ASP A 32 -17.71 -7.54 9.11
N VAL A 33 -16.65 -6.92 9.64
CA VAL A 33 -15.37 -6.77 8.93
C VAL A 33 -14.39 -7.87 9.34
N THR A 34 -13.84 -8.55 8.33
CA THR A 34 -12.72 -9.49 8.49
C THR A 34 -11.53 -9.04 7.66
N MET A 35 -10.36 -8.96 8.28
CA MET A 35 -9.10 -8.67 7.64
C MET A 35 -8.38 -9.96 7.25
N ILE A 36 -7.72 -9.96 6.08
CA ILE A 36 -6.90 -11.09 5.60
C ILE A 36 -5.55 -10.57 5.13
N SER A 37 -4.47 -11.19 5.62
CA SER A 37 -3.11 -11.00 5.11
C SER A 37 -2.23 -12.22 5.38
N ALA A 38 -0.97 -12.16 4.97
CA ALA A 38 0.06 -13.07 5.47
C ALA A 38 0.27 -12.91 6.99
N GLY A 39 1.03 -13.81 7.61
CA GLY A 39 1.53 -13.66 8.97
C GLY A 39 2.52 -12.50 9.09
N GLY A 40 2.69 -11.96 10.31
CA GLY A 40 3.65 -10.89 10.62
C GLY A 40 3.45 -10.35 12.03
N GLU A 41 4.44 -9.63 12.53
CA GLU A 41 4.46 -9.11 13.91
C GLU A 41 3.39 -8.05 14.15
N GLU A 42 3.01 -7.30 13.11
CA GLU A 42 2.05 -6.20 13.19
C GLU A 42 0.61 -6.64 13.44
N ILE A 43 0.30 -7.95 13.29
CA ILE A 43 -1.08 -8.47 13.37
C ILE A 43 -1.74 -8.13 14.72
N LYS A 44 -1.01 -8.28 15.82
CA LYS A 44 -1.55 -8.00 17.17
C LYS A 44 -1.95 -6.53 17.29
N GLU A 45 -1.10 -5.64 16.82
CA GLU A 45 -1.36 -4.21 16.85
C GLU A 45 -2.52 -3.82 15.91
N VAL A 46 -2.55 -4.39 14.70
CA VAL A 46 -3.64 -4.18 13.73
C VAL A 46 -4.98 -4.61 14.30
N ILE A 47 -5.07 -5.80 14.91
CA ILE A 47 -6.31 -6.27 15.54
C ILE A 47 -6.77 -5.33 16.64
N LYS A 48 -5.84 -4.89 17.53
CA LYS A 48 -6.14 -3.94 18.60
C LYS A 48 -6.63 -2.59 18.06
N ASN A 49 -5.97 -2.08 17.02
CA ASN A 49 -6.27 -0.77 16.47
C ASN A 49 -7.55 -0.73 15.63
N GLU A 50 -7.84 -1.80 14.89
CA GLU A 50 -9.00 -1.86 14.00
C GLU A 50 -10.24 -2.48 14.66
N ASP A 51 -10.07 -3.20 15.77
CA ASP A 51 -11.14 -3.92 16.48
C ASP A 51 -11.94 -4.85 15.56
N CYS A 52 -11.22 -5.57 14.69
CA CYS A 52 -11.78 -6.45 13.68
C CYS A 52 -11.04 -7.79 13.66
N LYS A 53 -11.74 -8.85 13.23
CA LYS A 53 -11.15 -10.20 13.07
C LYS A 53 -10.05 -10.17 12.00
N HIS A 54 -8.97 -10.91 12.25
CA HIS A 54 -7.90 -11.12 11.28
C HIS A 54 -7.70 -12.63 11.03
N LEU A 55 -7.50 -12.99 9.77
CA LEU A 55 -7.19 -14.35 9.33
C LEU A 55 -5.89 -14.37 8.55
N ILE A 56 -5.02 -15.32 8.90
CA ILE A 56 -3.75 -15.53 8.22
C ILE A 56 -3.95 -16.42 6.99
N PHE A 57 -3.54 -15.91 5.83
CA PHE A 57 -3.51 -16.65 4.57
C PHE A 57 -2.08 -16.72 4.00
N PRO A 58 -1.74 -17.77 3.26
CA PRO A 58 -0.40 -17.96 2.71
C PRO A 58 -0.17 -17.06 1.48
N LEU A 59 -0.13 -15.74 1.72
CA LEU A 59 0.19 -14.73 0.72
C LEU A 59 1.65 -14.34 0.82
N THR A 60 2.29 -13.98 -0.30
CA THR A 60 3.68 -13.54 -0.38
C THR A 60 3.82 -12.40 -1.38
N ARG A 61 4.81 -11.54 -1.23
CA ARG A 61 5.13 -10.49 -2.20
C ARG A 61 5.80 -11.05 -3.47
N LYS A 62 6.42 -12.23 -3.39
CA LYS A 62 7.12 -12.88 -4.51
C LYS A 62 6.14 -13.46 -5.54
N ILE A 63 6.55 -13.57 -6.78
CA ILE A 63 5.77 -14.23 -7.83
C ILE A 63 5.91 -15.75 -7.64
N THR A 64 4.86 -16.42 -7.18
CA THR A 64 4.86 -17.84 -6.82
C THR A 64 3.61 -18.55 -7.38
N PRO A 65 3.57 -18.87 -8.71
CA PRO A 65 2.34 -19.27 -9.37
C PRO A 65 1.62 -20.47 -8.71
N ILE A 66 2.36 -21.50 -8.29
CA ILE A 66 1.78 -22.69 -7.65
C ILE A 66 1.21 -22.36 -6.27
N GLN A 67 1.94 -21.56 -5.48
CA GLN A 67 1.44 -21.13 -4.16
C GLN A 67 0.26 -20.17 -4.30
N ASP A 68 0.29 -19.31 -5.31
CA ASP A 68 -0.78 -18.38 -5.62
C ASP A 68 -2.06 -19.13 -6.00
N LEU A 69 -1.97 -20.19 -6.81
CA LEU A 69 -3.11 -21.04 -7.14
C LEU A 69 -3.68 -21.75 -5.89
N LYS A 70 -2.81 -22.30 -5.03
CA LYS A 70 -3.23 -22.86 -3.74
C LYS A 70 -3.93 -21.84 -2.86
N ALA A 71 -3.41 -20.61 -2.81
CA ALA A 71 -4.02 -19.50 -2.06
C ALA A 71 -5.40 -19.13 -2.63
N VAL A 72 -5.55 -19.06 -3.97
CA VAL A 72 -6.84 -18.84 -4.64
C VAL A 72 -7.85 -19.92 -4.25
N LEU A 73 -7.48 -21.20 -4.32
CA LEU A 73 -8.38 -22.31 -3.98
C LEU A 73 -8.78 -22.30 -2.49
N LYS A 74 -7.84 -22.02 -1.59
CA LYS A 74 -8.11 -21.90 -0.17
C LYS A 74 -9.05 -20.72 0.11
N LEU A 75 -8.78 -19.57 -0.49
CA LEU A 75 -9.62 -18.38 -0.34
C LEU A 75 -11.00 -18.56 -0.97
N PHE A 76 -11.09 -19.18 -2.14
CA PHE A 76 -12.36 -19.54 -2.78
C PHE A 76 -13.26 -20.37 -1.84
N ARG A 77 -12.70 -21.46 -1.23
CA ARG A 77 -13.46 -22.31 -0.30
C ARG A 77 -13.93 -21.50 0.91
N TYR A 78 -13.07 -20.63 1.46
CA TYR A 78 -13.42 -19.76 2.56
C TYR A 78 -14.56 -18.80 2.18
N LEU A 79 -14.45 -18.12 1.04
CA LEU A 79 -15.47 -17.16 0.56
C LEU A 79 -16.80 -17.84 0.24
N LYS A 80 -16.78 -19.06 -0.31
CA LYS A 80 -18.01 -19.87 -0.52
C LYS A 80 -18.73 -20.19 0.79
N LYS A 81 -17.98 -20.48 1.85
CA LYS A 81 -18.54 -20.76 3.19
C LYS A 81 -19.09 -19.48 3.84
N GLU A 82 -18.27 -18.40 3.86
CA GLU A 82 -18.60 -17.16 4.55
C GLU A 82 -19.63 -16.30 3.85
N LYS A 83 -19.77 -16.42 2.53
CA LYS A 83 -20.70 -15.67 1.66
C LYS A 83 -20.63 -14.15 1.92
N PRO A 84 -19.45 -13.51 1.85
CA PRO A 84 -19.35 -12.09 2.10
C PRO A 84 -20.12 -11.30 1.03
N TYR A 85 -20.67 -10.16 1.44
CA TYR A 85 -21.30 -9.23 0.51
C TYR A 85 -20.29 -8.41 -0.28
N ILE A 86 -19.17 -8.05 0.35
CA ILE A 86 -18.09 -7.27 -0.25
C ILE A 86 -16.76 -7.96 0.01
N VAL A 87 -15.92 -8.05 -1.02
CA VAL A 87 -14.47 -8.29 -0.88
C VAL A 87 -13.73 -7.10 -1.48
N HIS A 88 -12.82 -6.52 -0.70
CA HIS A 88 -12.01 -5.38 -1.13
C HIS A 88 -10.52 -5.69 -0.95
N THR A 89 -9.79 -5.73 -2.05
CA THR A 89 -8.35 -6.01 -2.08
C THR A 89 -7.53 -4.75 -2.27
N HIS A 90 -6.36 -4.75 -1.64
CA HIS A 90 -5.34 -3.71 -1.77
C HIS A 90 -4.00 -4.41 -2.01
N THR A 91 -3.10 -3.88 -2.76
CA THR A 91 -1.83 -4.50 -3.16
C THR A 91 -1.96 -5.50 -4.34
N PRO A 92 -0.95 -5.58 -5.22
CA PRO A 92 -1.04 -6.36 -6.46
C PRO A 92 -1.31 -7.86 -6.24
N LYS A 93 -0.58 -8.51 -5.34
CA LYS A 93 -0.76 -9.94 -5.07
C LYS A 93 -2.13 -10.25 -4.46
N ALA A 94 -2.56 -9.47 -3.45
CA ALA A 94 -3.90 -9.63 -2.89
C ALA A 94 -4.98 -9.33 -3.94
N GLY A 95 -4.70 -8.44 -4.88
CA GLY A 95 -5.55 -8.14 -6.03
C GLY A 95 -5.86 -9.37 -6.85
N ILE A 96 -4.83 -10.02 -7.41
CA ILE A 96 -5.05 -11.17 -8.28
C ILE A 96 -5.66 -12.37 -7.53
N VAL A 97 -5.11 -12.74 -6.36
CA VAL A 97 -5.59 -13.87 -5.57
C VAL A 97 -7.01 -13.61 -5.04
N GLY A 98 -7.24 -12.42 -4.47
CA GLY A 98 -8.52 -12.07 -3.86
C GLY A 98 -9.63 -11.87 -4.89
N MET A 99 -9.36 -11.17 -5.99
CA MET A 99 -10.39 -10.90 -7.00
C MET A 99 -10.77 -12.17 -7.77
N LEU A 100 -9.79 -13.02 -8.13
CA LEU A 100 -10.07 -14.28 -8.80
C LEU A 100 -10.88 -15.23 -7.90
N ALA A 101 -10.47 -15.41 -6.65
CA ALA A 101 -11.20 -16.23 -5.69
C ALA A 101 -12.63 -15.70 -5.43
N SER A 102 -12.78 -14.38 -5.33
CA SER A 102 -14.08 -13.74 -5.11
C SER A 102 -15.02 -13.86 -6.33
N TYR A 103 -14.46 -13.75 -7.53
CA TYR A 103 -15.21 -13.95 -8.77
C TYR A 103 -15.74 -15.38 -8.85
N LEU A 104 -14.88 -16.37 -8.66
CA LEU A 104 -15.25 -17.79 -8.66
C LEU A 104 -16.26 -18.12 -7.54
N ALA A 105 -16.13 -17.48 -6.38
CA ALA A 105 -17.06 -17.66 -5.26
C ALA A 105 -18.43 -16.99 -5.48
N GLY A 106 -18.58 -16.13 -6.49
CA GLY A 106 -19.82 -15.41 -6.75
C GLY A 106 -20.06 -14.25 -5.77
N VAL A 107 -19.01 -13.66 -5.18
CA VAL A 107 -19.14 -12.49 -4.31
C VAL A 107 -19.76 -11.32 -5.08
N PRO A 108 -20.85 -10.68 -4.58
CA PRO A 108 -21.57 -9.67 -5.35
C PRO A 108 -20.74 -8.42 -5.65
N ILE A 109 -20.02 -7.90 -4.65
CA ILE A 109 -19.25 -6.67 -4.76
C ILE A 109 -17.77 -6.97 -4.56
N ARG A 110 -16.99 -6.79 -5.61
CA ARG A 110 -15.55 -7.09 -5.67
C ARG A 110 -14.78 -5.84 -6.03
N LEU A 111 -14.14 -5.25 -5.01
CA LEU A 111 -13.45 -3.97 -5.09
C LEU A 111 -11.94 -4.17 -5.08
N HIS A 112 -11.24 -3.42 -5.91
CA HIS A 112 -9.78 -3.41 -5.91
C HIS A 112 -9.24 -1.99 -5.90
N THR A 113 -8.37 -1.66 -4.93
CA THR A 113 -7.65 -0.39 -4.87
C THR A 113 -6.26 -0.55 -5.45
N VAL A 114 -5.90 0.34 -6.38
CA VAL A 114 -4.59 0.38 -7.04
C VAL A 114 -3.78 1.51 -6.44
N ALA A 115 -2.84 1.17 -5.55
CA ALA A 115 -1.96 2.13 -4.90
C ALA A 115 -0.70 2.46 -5.72
N GLY A 116 -0.33 1.57 -6.65
CA GLY A 116 0.80 1.67 -7.57
C GLY A 116 0.76 0.56 -8.59
N LEU A 117 1.56 0.67 -9.62
CA LEU A 117 1.68 -0.31 -10.70
C LEU A 117 3.15 -0.76 -10.84
N PRO A 118 3.56 -1.86 -10.20
CA PRO A 118 4.94 -2.37 -10.28
C PRO A 118 5.43 -2.61 -11.71
N LEU A 119 4.47 -2.87 -12.62
CA LEU A 119 4.75 -3.05 -14.04
C LEU A 119 5.42 -1.84 -14.72
N MET A 120 5.35 -0.64 -14.12
CA MET A 120 5.97 0.57 -14.68
C MET A 120 7.49 0.51 -14.68
N GLU A 121 8.08 -0.21 -13.75
CA GLU A 121 9.53 -0.31 -13.52
C GLU A 121 10.18 -1.51 -14.22
N VAL A 122 9.39 -2.37 -14.87
CA VAL A 122 9.90 -3.61 -15.48
C VAL A 122 9.67 -3.66 -16.99
N ARG A 123 10.52 -4.44 -17.69
CA ARG A 123 10.48 -4.64 -19.15
C ARG A 123 10.41 -6.14 -19.51
N GLY A 124 10.26 -6.45 -20.79
CA GLY A 124 10.30 -7.83 -21.31
C GLY A 124 9.17 -8.71 -20.82
N VAL A 125 9.49 -10.01 -20.63
CA VAL A 125 8.52 -11.04 -20.24
C VAL A 125 7.85 -10.74 -18.91
N LYS A 126 8.59 -10.24 -17.92
CA LYS A 126 8.03 -9.87 -16.61
C LYS A 126 6.95 -8.80 -16.76
N ARG A 127 7.14 -7.81 -17.62
CA ARG A 127 6.13 -6.79 -17.95
C ARG A 127 4.88 -7.41 -18.56
N PHE A 128 5.05 -8.35 -19.48
CA PHE A 128 3.91 -9.03 -20.10
C PHE A 128 3.07 -9.81 -19.09
N VAL A 129 3.72 -10.56 -18.19
CA VAL A 129 3.04 -11.29 -17.12
C VAL A 129 2.29 -10.34 -16.20
N LEU A 130 2.91 -9.25 -15.76
CA LEU A 130 2.25 -8.26 -14.90
C LEU A 130 1.05 -7.58 -15.60
N ASN A 131 1.17 -7.26 -16.87
CA ASN A 131 0.04 -6.74 -17.65
C ASN A 131 -1.15 -7.72 -17.71
N PHE A 132 -0.87 -9.02 -17.87
CA PHE A 132 -1.90 -10.04 -17.84
C PHE A 132 -2.57 -10.14 -16.48
N VAL A 133 -1.77 -10.13 -15.41
CA VAL A 133 -2.25 -10.17 -14.02
C VAL A 133 -3.16 -8.98 -13.72
N GLU A 134 -2.75 -7.76 -14.10
CA GLU A 134 -3.58 -6.56 -13.93
C GLU A 134 -4.91 -6.65 -14.68
N LYS A 135 -4.88 -7.05 -15.98
CA LYS A 135 -6.10 -7.26 -16.77
C LYS A 135 -7.04 -8.26 -16.14
N LEU A 136 -6.51 -9.39 -15.65
CA LEU A 136 -7.31 -10.43 -15.01
C LEU A 136 -7.91 -9.93 -13.68
N THR A 137 -7.12 -9.26 -12.87
CA THR A 137 -7.58 -8.66 -11.61
C THR A 137 -8.75 -7.71 -11.85
N TYR A 138 -8.62 -6.81 -12.82
CA TYR A 138 -9.67 -5.83 -13.10
C TYR A 138 -10.89 -6.46 -13.80
N LYS A 139 -10.69 -7.51 -14.60
CA LYS A 139 -11.79 -8.28 -15.18
C LYS A 139 -12.65 -8.92 -14.08
N CYS A 140 -12.02 -9.49 -13.05
CA CYS A 140 -12.69 -10.11 -11.92
C CYS A 140 -13.31 -9.09 -10.94
N SER A 141 -12.88 -7.84 -10.95
CA SER A 141 -13.40 -6.77 -10.08
C SER A 141 -14.73 -6.20 -10.63
N THR A 142 -15.62 -5.79 -9.74
CA THR A 142 -16.82 -5.00 -10.11
C THR A 142 -16.51 -3.50 -10.22
N ARG A 143 -15.58 -3.00 -9.38
CA ARG A 143 -15.05 -1.64 -9.40
C ARG A 143 -13.56 -1.64 -9.06
N VAL A 144 -12.83 -0.69 -9.63
CA VAL A 144 -11.40 -0.48 -9.40
C VAL A 144 -11.17 0.97 -9.02
N TYR A 145 -10.41 1.19 -7.95
CA TYR A 145 -10.14 2.50 -7.39
C TYR A 145 -8.65 2.85 -7.50
N PRO A 146 -8.23 3.51 -8.59
CA PRO A 146 -6.87 4.05 -8.67
C PRO A 146 -6.68 5.17 -7.64
N ASN A 147 -5.52 5.20 -6.96
CA ASN A 147 -5.19 6.22 -5.96
C ASN A 147 -4.90 7.61 -6.55
N SER A 148 -4.88 7.74 -7.87
CA SER A 148 -4.67 9.04 -8.52
C SER A 148 -5.24 9.06 -9.93
N TYR A 149 -5.49 10.27 -10.43
CA TYR A 149 -5.86 10.47 -11.83
C TYR A 149 -4.74 10.04 -12.80
N GLY A 150 -3.45 10.16 -12.38
CA GLY A 150 -2.31 9.65 -13.13
C GLY A 150 -2.38 8.14 -13.33
N LEU A 151 -2.62 7.36 -12.25
CA LEU A 151 -2.83 5.91 -12.34
C LEU A 151 -4.04 5.56 -13.19
N LYS A 152 -5.17 6.28 -13.06
CA LYS A 152 -6.34 6.09 -13.92
C LYS A 152 -5.97 6.24 -15.40
N LYS A 153 -5.23 7.28 -15.77
CA LYS A 153 -4.76 7.50 -17.16
C LYS A 153 -3.88 6.35 -17.66
N ILE A 154 -2.95 5.85 -16.83
CA ILE A 154 -2.07 4.74 -17.18
C ILE A 154 -2.86 3.46 -17.40
N ILE A 155 -3.83 3.14 -16.53
CA ILE A 155 -4.71 1.96 -16.67
C ILE A 155 -5.48 2.02 -17.98
N LEU A 156 -6.06 3.16 -18.33
CA LEU A 156 -6.80 3.36 -19.58
C LEU A 156 -5.89 3.27 -20.82
N LYS A 157 -4.72 3.95 -20.79
CA LYS A 157 -3.73 3.89 -21.87
C LYS A 157 -3.28 2.47 -22.19
N ASN A 158 -3.08 1.63 -21.18
CA ASN A 158 -2.69 0.23 -21.34
C ASN A 158 -3.90 -0.71 -21.60
N ARG A 159 -5.12 -0.18 -21.70
CA ARG A 159 -6.36 -0.94 -21.93
C ARG A 159 -6.52 -2.10 -20.95
N PHE A 160 -6.22 -1.88 -19.67
CA PHE A 160 -6.39 -2.91 -18.64
C PHE A 160 -7.85 -3.13 -18.27
N THR A 161 -8.67 -2.08 -18.31
CA THR A 161 -10.11 -2.13 -18.13
C THR A 161 -10.78 -0.90 -18.75
N SER A 162 -12.12 -0.90 -18.80
CA SER A 162 -12.92 0.22 -19.29
C SER A 162 -13.13 1.31 -18.23
N GLU A 163 -13.37 2.53 -18.67
CA GLU A 163 -13.50 3.70 -17.80
C GLU A 163 -14.65 3.58 -16.80
N ASN A 164 -15.75 2.95 -17.19
CA ASN A 164 -16.93 2.77 -16.34
C ASN A 164 -16.66 1.93 -15.07
N LYS A 165 -15.59 1.12 -15.06
CA LYS A 165 -15.13 0.40 -13.86
C LYS A 165 -14.22 1.21 -12.96
N LEU A 166 -13.66 2.32 -13.44
CA LEU A 166 -12.65 3.10 -12.75
C LEU A 166 -13.26 4.30 -12.05
N LYS A 167 -12.93 4.49 -10.78
CA LYS A 167 -13.28 5.71 -10.04
C LYS A 167 -12.14 6.10 -9.12
N VAL A 168 -11.64 7.32 -9.26
CA VAL A 168 -10.79 7.94 -8.23
C VAL A 168 -11.71 8.47 -7.14
N ILE A 169 -11.43 8.11 -5.88
CA ILE A 169 -12.24 8.56 -4.72
C ILE A 169 -11.63 9.86 -4.22
N GLY A 170 -12.46 10.89 -4.07
CA GLY A 170 -11.99 12.22 -3.68
C GLY A 170 -10.92 12.73 -4.65
N ASN A 171 -9.82 13.22 -4.10
CA ASN A 171 -8.65 13.68 -4.87
C ASN A 171 -7.59 12.58 -5.06
N GLY A 172 -7.90 11.34 -4.70
CA GLY A 172 -6.98 10.20 -4.71
C GLY A 172 -6.45 9.87 -3.32
N SER A 173 -5.39 9.03 -3.27
CA SER A 173 -4.82 8.44 -2.05
C SER A 173 -5.74 7.39 -1.37
N SER A 174 -5.17 6.55 -0.50
CA SER A 174 -5.92 5.58 0.30
C SER A 174 -6.31 6.12 1.67
N ASN A 175 -5.44 6.95 2.25
CA ASN A 175 -5.66 7.65 3.51
C ASN A 175 -5.32 9.13 3.33
N GLY A 176 -5.90 9.99 4.17
CA GLY A 176 -5.46 11.36 4.31
C GLY A 176 -4.18 11.46 5.16
N ILE A 177 -3.76 12.68 5.41
CA ILE A 177 -2.71 13.01 6.39
C ILE A 177 -3.41 13.49 7.66
N ASP A 178 -3.01 12.94 8.80
CA ASP A 178 -3.48 13.42 10.10
C ASP A 178 -2.73 14.71 10.46
N THR A 179 -3.36 15.83 10.18
CA THR A 179 -2.77 17.15 10.42
C THR A 179 -2.64 17.49 11.91
N SER A 180 -3.37 16.81 12.79
CA SER A 180 -3.22 16.97 14.23
C SER A 180 -1.99 16.21 14.77
N TYR A 181 -1.60 15.13 14.09
CA TYR A 181 -0.36 14.40 14.40
C TYR A 181 0.88 15.08 13.79
N PHE A 182 0.76 15.62 12.57
CA PHE A 182 1.83 16.33 11.86
C PHE A 182 1.70 17.85 12.02
N ASP A 183 1.36 18.31 13.21
CA ASP A 183 1.23 19.72 13.52
C ASP A 183 2.58 20.28 14.00
N PRO A 184 3.16 21.28 13.30
CA PRO A 184 4.40 21.90 13.71
C PRO A 184 4.29 22.61 15.08
N GLU A 185 3.08 23.02 15.50
CA GLU A 185 2.86 23.69 16.80
C GLU A 185 2.98 22.74 17.99
N LEU A 186 3.03 21.41 17.78
CA LEU A 186 3.30 20.42 18.83
C LEU A 186 4.74 20.49 19.37
N PHE A 187 5.64 21.17 18.66
CA PHE A 187 7.06 21.26 19.02
C PHE A 187 7.44 22.70 19.34
N SER A 188 7.98 22.92 20.52
CA SER A 188 8.49 24.23 20.91
C SER A 188 9.75 24.61 20.12
N ILE A 189 10.10 25.90 20.14
CA ILE A 189 11.36 26.39 19.57
C ILE A 189 12.56 25.67 20.22
N LYS A 190 12.48 25.43 21.55
CA LYS A 190 13.52 24.71 22.30
C LYS A 190 13.67 23.27 21.82
N ASP A 191 12.57 22.52 21.60
CA ASP A 191 12.63 21.14 21.10
C ASP A 191 13.32 21.07 19.74
N ASN A 192 13.05 22.04 18.87
CA ASN A 192 13.67 22.15 17.55
C ASN A 192 15.17 22.51 17.64
N GLU A 193 15.58 23.39 18.57
CA GLU A 193 16.99 23.73 18.80
C GLU A 193 17.76 22.55 19.41
N ASP A 194 17.17 21.84 20.37
CA ASP A 194 17.74 20.65 20.99
C ASP A 194 17.93 19.54 19.94
N LEU A 195 16.94 19.31 19.07
CA LEU A 195 17.06 18.35 17.96
C LEU A 195 18.19 18.73 17.00
N LYS A 196 18.29 19.99 16.59
CA LYS A 196 19.39 20.45 15.71
C LYS A 196 20.75 20.24 16.36
N THR A 197 20.86 20.56 17.65
CA THR A 197 22.10 20.37 18.42
C THR A 197 22.49 18.89 18.48
N ASN A 198 21.54 18.00 18.79
CA ASN A 198 21.77 16.55 18.83
C ASN A 198 22.19 15.97 17.48
N LEU A 199 21.72 16.55 16.37
CA LEU A 199 22.10 16.17 15.01
C LEU A 199 23.37 16.87 14.50
N GLY A 200 24.03 17.70 15.32
CA GLY A 200 25.21 18.45 14.93
C GLY A 200 24.94 19.52 13.86
N ILE A 201 23.73 20.06 13.80
CA ILE A 201 23.31 21.08 12.84
C ILE A 201 23.53 22.47 13.45
N LYS A 202 24.36 23.29 12.81
CA LYS A 202 24.63 24.69 13.22
C LYS A 202 23.57 25.62 12.62
N LYS A 203 23.41 26.81 13.22
CA LYS A 203 22.49 27.86 12.69
C LYS A 203 22.85 28.32 11.27
N THR A 204 24.11 28.17 10.88
CA THR A 204 24.63 28.52 9.55
C THR A 204 24.49 27.42 8.52
N ASP A 205 24.12 26.21 8.92
CA ASP A 205 24.03 25.08 8.03
C ASP A 205 22.74 25.12 7.20
N PHE A 206 22.86 24.84 5.91
CA PHE A 206 21.73 24.58 5.04
C PHE A 206 21.47 23.07 5.05
N VAL A 207 20.25 22.68 5.43
CA VAL A 207 19.88 21.27 5.61
C VAL A 207 18.99 20.79 4.48
N PHE A 208 19.48 19.81 3.74
CA PHE A 208 18.65 19.00 2.84
C PHE A 208 18.03 17.86 3.66
N ILE A 209 16.76 17.57 3.44
CA ILE A 209 16.08 16.45 4.09
C ILE A 209 15.43 15.56 3.06
N PHE A 210 15.65 14.24 3.20
CA PHE A 210 14.91 13.20 2.51
C PHE A 210 14.06 12.46 3.54
N VAL A 211 12.77 12.27 3.25
CA VAL A 211 11.86 11.50 4.10
C VAL A 211 11.24 10.38 3.26
N GLY A 212 11.53 9.13 3.62
CA GLY A 212 11.03 7.96 2.87
C GLY A 212 11.81 6.69 3.19
N ARG A 213 11.44 5.58 2.57
CA ARG A 213 12.24 4.35 2.64
C ARG A 213 13.61 4.59 2.01
N ILE A 214 14.66 4.14 2.68
CA ILE A 214 16.03 4.30 2.19
C ILE A 214 16.35 3.07 1.30
N VAL A 215 15.94 3.17 0.04
CA VAL A 215 16.06 2.15 -1.01
C VAL A 215 16.34 2.80 -2.34
N SER A 216 16.96 2.06 -3.28
CA SER A 216 17.40 2.59 -4.58
C SER A 216 16.25 3.10 -5.45
N ASP A 217 15.05 2.52 -5.39
CA ASP A 217 13.87 2.96 -6.14
C ASP A 217 13.38 4.37 -5.75
N LYS A 218 13.89 4.93 -4.64
CA LYS A 218 13.59 6.30 -4.17
C LYS A 218 14.65 7.33 -4.58
N GLY A 219 15.59 6.93 -5.41
CA GLY A 219 16.65 7.83 -5.88
C GLY A 219 17.68 8.19 -4.81
N ILE A 220 17.87 7.32 -3.80
CA ILE A 220 18.79 7.60 -2.68
C ILE A 220 20.24 7.65 -3.16
N ASN A 221 20.62 6.79 -4.11
CA ASN A 221 21.97 6.75 -4.66
C ASN A 221 22.29 8.06 -5.41
N GLU A 222 21.36 8.49 -6.25
CA GLU A 222 21.48 9.75 -7.01
C GLU A 222 21.51 10.97 -6.08
N LEU A 223 20.73 10.92 -4.98
CA LEU A 223 20.73 11.98 -3.98
C LEU A 223 22.07 12.08 -3.27
N VAL A 224 22.65 10.96 -2.83
CA VAL A 224 23.95 10.92 -2.15
C VAL A 224 25.07 11.38 -3.09
N GLU A 225 25.10 10.91 -4.35
CA GLU A 225 26.06 11.36 -5.35
C GLU A 225 25.98 12.86 -5.64
N ALA A 226 24.75 13.39 -5.73
CA ALA A 226 24.55 14.83 -5.94
C ALA A 226 25.01 15.64 -4.74
N PHE A 227 24.71 15.15 -3.53
CA PHE A 227 25.11 15.80 -2.28
C PHE A 227 26.64 15.79 -2.12
N ASP A 228 27.31 14.68 -2.43
CA ASP A 228 28.78 14.58 -2.39
C ASP A 228 29.43 15.65 -3.28
N LYS A 229 28.96 15.80 -4.52
CA LYS A 229 29.45 16.84 -5.43
C LYS A 229 29.26 18.26 -4.91
N ILE A 230 28.13 18.55 -4.25
CA ILE A 230 27.89 19.88 -3.67
C ILE A 230 28.77 20.11 -2.43
N SER A 231 29.03 19.07 -1.65
CA SER A 231 29.85 19.17 -0.41
C SER A 231 31.30 19.55 -0.70
N LEU A 232 31.80 19.28 -1.89
CA LEU A 232 33.14 19.71 -2.32
C LEU A 232 33.28 21.23 -2.51
N VAL A 233 32.17 21.93 -2.71
CA VAL A 233 32.15 23.39 -3.00
C VAL A 233 31.39 24.21 -1.96
N LYS A 234 30.69 23.56 -1.04
CA LYS A 234 29.91 24.19 0.04
C LYS A 234 30.16 23.49 1.35
N GLU A 235 30.69 24.23 2.33
CA GLU A 235 31.07 23.64 3.65
C GLU A 235 29.90 23.51 4.63
N ASN A 236 28.97 24.48 4.61
CA ASN A 236 27.88 24.56 5.59
C ASN A 236 26.59 23.91 5.06
N ILE A 237 26.68 22.62 4.68
CA ILE A 237 25.53 21.84 4.26
C ILE A 237 25.44 20.53 5.03
N LYS A 238 24.20 20.05 5.23
CA LYS A 238 23.91 18.76 5.86
C LYS A 238 22.87 18.02 5.05
N LEU A 239 22.95 16.70 5.03
CA LEU A 239 21.93 15.83 4.48
C LEU A 239 21.34 14.96 5.59
N LEU A 240 20.04 15.09 5.81
CA LEU A 240 19.27 14.23 6.72
C LEU A 240 18.52 13.18 5.90
N LEU A 241 18.73 11.92 6.24
CA LEU A 241 18.00 10.78 5.68
C LEU A 241 17.08 10.23 6.78
N VAL A 242 15.77 10.39 6.60
CA VAL A 242 14.76 10.00 7.59
C VAL A 242 13.89 8.90 7.02
N GLY A 243 13.98 7.70 7.60
CA GLY A 243 13.17 6.55 7.21
C GLY A 243 13.84 5.22 7.48
N PRO A 244 13.09 4.12 7.33
CA PRO A 244 13.64 2.79 7.51
C PRO A 244 14.53 2.38 6.34
N PHE A 245 15.57 1.61 6.64
CA PHE A 245 16.21 0.75 5.65
C PHE A 245 15.28 -0.44 5.40
N GLU A 246 15.02 -0.75 4.14
CA GLU A 246 14.38 -1.99 3.75
C GLU A 246 15.35 -2.76 2.86
N ASP A 247 15.50 -4.07 3.12
CA ASP A 247 16.23 -4.93 2.20
C ASP A 247 15.53 -4.88 0.84
N GLU A 248 16.30 -4.66 -0.22
CA GLU A 248 15.77 -4.75 -1.56
C GLU A 248 15.21 -6.18 -1.73
N LEU A 249 13.93 -6.28 -1.99
CA LEU A 249 13.31 -7.57 -2.26
C LEU A 249 13.84 -8.05 -3.62
N ASP A 250 14.76 -9.04 -3.58
CA ASP A 250 15.28 -9.76 -4.75
C ASP A 250 14.13 -10.33 -5.64
#